data_37f37d5bd10decf710a2f2aae9bc5783
#
_entry.id   37f37d5bd10decf710a2f2aae9bc5783
#
_cell.length_a   1.000
_cell.length_b   1.000
_cell.length_c   1.000
_cell.angle_alpha   90.00
_cell.angle_beta   90.00
_cell.angle_gamma   90.00
#
_symmetry.space_group_name_H-M   'P 1'
#
loop_
_entity.id
_entity.type
_entity.pdbx_description
1 polymer ?
#
loop_
_entity_poly.entity_id
_entity_poly.type
_entity_poly.pdbx_seq_one_letter_code
_entity_poly.pdbx_strand_id
1 'polypeptide(L)'
;VPEGETAQSYIRRLCEEGFAEKYRGEKPEYHNQLDYELDMIEKMGFTDYFLIVSDFVRFAREAGIPVGPGRGSAAGSMVSYCLGITDIDPMQYGLYFERFLNPERVSMPDIDMDFGDTRRDEVIDYVRRKYGDDHVANIVTFGTMAARAAIRDVGRVMNMPYADVDVVAKQVPSGPGALHITLDDALRLSKPLRDMYDADPQIKKLIDTAKSLEGMPRHASTHAAGVVITRDPVVTYVPLAKNDETLVCQYVMTTLEELGLLKMDFLGLRNLTVLDDAVKMVRRQKPDFRLEDIPEDDQDVFDMLTAGKTSGVFQMESAGMTGVCVGLKPQSIEDLTAIVALYRPGPMDSIPRFIACKHDPKLVTYKHPALEPILSITYGCIVYQEQVIEIFRRLAGYSLGQADMVRRAMSKKKRSQIERERQFFLYGDPERQIAGCVANGIPEETAKAIYEEIDAFAEYAFNKAHAVCYAVVAYQTAWFKYHYPREYMAALLTSVLDNSDKISEYIGECRDMGIALLPPDTNRSRDGFTVESEGIRFGLVAVKNIGRGFIQNLIRERESGGPFTGFQDFCQRMYDYDMNKRASENLIRAGAFDSLGAKRSQLVAVNDK
;
A
#
# COMPACT_ATOMS: atom_id res chain seq x y z
N VAL A 1 -16.94 18.27 17.08
CA VAL A 1 -16.35 19.05 18.18
C VAL A 1 -17.33 19.04 19.35
N PRO A 2 -16.85 18.77 20.59
CA PRO A 2 -17.70 18.81 21.78
C PRO A 2 -18.33 20.19 22.01
N GLU A 3 -19.47 20.21 22.72
CA GLU A 3 -20.16 21.44 23.07
C GLU A 3 -19.29 22.33 23.98
N GLY A 4 -19.12 23.60 23.61
CA GLY A 4 -18.27 24.55 24.34
C GLY A 4 -16.81 24.61 23.89
N GLU A 5 -16.36 23.79 22.94
CA GLU A 5 -15.03 23.85 22.34
C GLU A 5 -15.08 24.38 20.89
N THR A 6 -13.99 25.00 20.44
CA THR A 6 -13.74 25.28 19.02
C THR A 6 -12.97 24.10 18.39
N ALA A 7 -12.95 24.01 17.07
CA ALA A 7 -12.13 22.98 16.39
C ALA A 7 -10.65 23.09 16.78
N GLN A 8 -10.14 24.33 16.93
CA GLN A 8 -8.76 24.61 17.29
C GLN A 8 -8.43 24.17 18.73
N SER A 9 -9.30 24.49 19.71
CA SER A 9 -9.08 24.05 21.09
C SER A 9 -9.19 22.53 21.21
N TYR A 10 -10.11 21.92 20.46
CA TYR A 10 -10.33 20.49 20.48
C TYR A 10 -9.15 19.70 19.92
N ILE A 11 -8.64 20.08 18.72
CA ILE A 11 -7.48 19.41 18.13
C ILE A 11 -6.24 19.55 19.01
N ARG A 12 -6.01 20.74 19.60
CA ARG A 12 -4.88 20.99 20.51
C ARG A 12 -4.98 20.08 21.73
N ARG A 13 -6.13 19.97 22.37
CA ARG A 13 -6.34 19.08 23.52
C ARG A 13 -6.07 17.62 23.16
N LEU A 14 -6.62 17.14 22.05
CA LEU A 14 -6.37 15.75 21.60
C LEU A 14 -4.88 15.49 21.32
N CYS A 15 -4.19 16.46 20.73
CA CYS A 15 -2.75 16.34 20.48
C CYS A 15 -1.93 16.32 21.77
N GLU A 16 -2.27 17.15 22.75
CA GLU A 16 -1.61 17.14 24.08
C GLU A 16 -1.81 15.82 24.82
N GLU A 17 -3.03 15.27 24.78
CA GLU A 17 -3.33 13.95 25.33
C GLU A 17 -2.47 12.86 24.66
N GLY A 18 -2.42 12.85 23.32
CA GLY A 18 -1.63 11.90 22.56
C GLY A 18 -0.11 12.10 22.74
N PHE A 19 0.34 13.34 22.87
CA PHE A 19 1.74 13.65 23.14
C PHE A 19 2.19 13.10 24.51
N ALA A 20 1.38 13.30 25.54
CA ALA A 20 1.66 12.79 26.89
C ALA A 20 1.68 11.25 26.94
N GLU A 21 0.86 10.59 26.12
CA GLU A 21 0.83 9.13 26.01
C GLU A 21 2.06 8.58 25.30
N LYS A 22 2.42 9.17 24.14
CA LYS A 22 3.46 8.66 23.24
C LYS A 22 4.86 9.09 23.62
N TYR A 23 5.03 10.31 24.13
CA TYR A 23 6.31 10.85 24.58
C TYR A 23 6.37 10.93 26.10
N ARG A 24 6.65 9.80 26.75
CA ARG A 24 6.80 9.73 28.22
C ARG A 24 8.07 10.48 28.65
N GLY A 25 7.91 11.73 29.02
CA GLY A 25 8.96 12.63 29.47
C GLY A 25 9.00 13.93 28.65
N GLU A 26 9.49 15.00 29.27
CA GLU A 26 9.58 16.30 28.62
C GLU A 26 10.73 16.30 27.59
N LYS A 27 10.37 16.53 26.32
CA LYS A 27 11.28 16.87 25.23
C LYS A 27 10.82 18.20 24.64
N PRO A 28 11.36 19.35 25.13
CA PRO A 28 10.91 20.68 24.72
C PRO A 28 10.93 20.91 23.20
N GLU A 29 11.92 20.35 22.52
CA GLU A 29 12.04 20.43 21.07
C GLU A 29 10.88 19.73 20.31
N TYR A 30 10.36 18.63 20.87
CA TYR A 30 9.23 17.91 20.29
C TYR A 30 7.91 18.67 20.50
N HIS A 31 7.76 19.28 21.67
CA HIS A 31 6.59 20.11 21.94
C HIS A 31 6.56 21.37 21.07
N ASN A 32 7.73 22.00 20.86
CA ASN A 32 7.85 23.11 19.93
C ASN A 32 7.46 22.72 18.48
N GLN A 33 7.82 21.51 18.05
CA GLN A 33 7.41 20.99 16.74
C GLN A 33 5.89 20.78 16.66
N LEU A 34 5.28 20.23 17.71
CA LEU A 34 3.83 20.04 17.79
C LEU A 34 3.08 21.38 17.69
N ASP A 35 3.52 22.38 18.45
CA ASP A 35 2.94 23.74 18.42
C ASP A 35 3.08 24.37 17.03
N TYR A 36 4.25 24.26 16.42
CA TYR A 36 4.49 24.77 15.08
C TYR A 36 3.53 24.13 14.04
N GLU A 37 3.36 22.81 14.09
CA GLU A 37 2.46 22.10 13.17
C GLU A 37 1.00 22.47 13.39
N LEU A 38 0.54 22.56 14.65
CA LEU A 38 -0.81 22.98 14.99
C LEU A 38 -1.13 24.38 14.48
N ASP A 39 -0.22 25.34 14.71
CA ASP A 39 -0.37 26.72 14.24
C ASP A 39 -0.41 26.79 12.70
N MET A 40 0.39 25.95 12.03
CA MET A 40 0.42 25.89 10.58
C MET A 40 -0.88 25.28 10.01
N ILE A 41 -1.37 24.19 10.60
CA ILE A 41 -2.64 23.54 10.20
C ILE A 41 -3.81 24.53 10.37
N GLU A 42 -3.86 25.25 11.48
CA GLU A 42 -4.87 26.28 11.74
C GLU A 42 -4.80 27.41 10.72
N LYS A 43 -3.60 27.98 10.51
CA LYS A 43 -3.35 29.05 9.56
C LYS A 43 -3.75 28.70 8.13
N MET A 44 -3.55 27.44 7.73
CA MET A 44 -3.92 26.92 6.41
C MET A 44 -5.40 26.50 6.31
N GLY A 45 -6.14 26.49 7.43
CA GLY A 45 -7.56 26.16 7.47
C GLY A 45 -7.90 24.67 7.41
N PHE A 46 -6.99 23.79 7.81
CA PHE A 46 -7.17 22.32 7.68
C PHE A 46 -7.49 21.62 9.01
N THR A 47 -7.79 22.34 10.07
CA THR A 47 -8.11 21.77 11.39
C THR A 47 -9.24 20.74 11.33
N ASP A 48 -10.34 21.08 10.65
CA ASP A 48 -11.49 20.17 10.52
C ASP A 48 -11.13 18.90 9.74
N TYR A 49 -10.26 19.01 8.73
CA TYR A 49 -9.79 17.85 7.97
C TYR A 49 -9.07 16.83 8.86
N PHE A 50 -8.13 17.29 9.70
CA PHE A 50 -7.43 16.41 10.64
C PHE A 50 -8.38 15.80 11.67
N LEU A 51 -9.35 16.56 12.16
CA LEU A 51 -10.36 16.06 13.11
C LEU A 51 -11.25 14.98 12.49
N ILE A 52 -11.67 15.15 11.23
CA ILE A 52 -12.46 14.15 10.49
C ILE A 52 -11.65 12.86 10.30
N VAL A 53 -10.38 12.99 9.88
CA VAL A 53 -9.50 11.81 9.69
C VAL A 53 -9.26 11.10 11.02
N SER A 54 -8.93 11.83 12.07
CA SER A 54 -8.74 11.26 13.42
C SER A 54 -10.00 10.54 13.92
N ASP A 55 -11.17 11.08 13.62
CA ASP A 55 -12.44 10.52 14.06
C ASP A 55 -12.74 9.14 13.44
N PHE A 56 -12.65 8.99 12.12
CA PHE A 56 -12.90 7.69 11.51
C PHE A 56 -11.77 6.68 11.75
N VAL A 57 -10.54 7.13 11.94
CA VAL A 57 -9.44 6.24 12.36
C VAL A 57 -9.67 5.71 13.77
N ARG A 58 -10.08 6.58 14.70
CA ARG A 58 -10.45 6.18 16.06
C ARG A 58 -11.61 5.17 16.05
N PHE A 59 -12.67 5.45 15.30
CA PHE A 59 -13.76 4.50 15.11
C PHE A 59 -13.27 3.12 14.64
N ALA A 60 -12.40 3.10 13.63
CA ALA A 60 -11.85 1.85 13.10
C ALA A 60 -11.11 1.06 14.18
N ARG A 61 -10.24 1.74 14.97
CA ARG A 61 -9.50 1.11 16.06
C ARG A 61 -10.43 0.58 17.18
N GLU A 62 -11.41 1.37 17.59
CA GLU A 62 -12.41 0.99 18.60
C GLU A 62 -13.29 -0.19 18.15
N ALA A 63 -13.62 -0.25 16.86
CA ALA A 63 -14.34 -1.37 16.25
C ALA A 63 -13.46 -2.60 15.99
N GLY A 64 -12.16 -2.54 16.30
CA GLY A 64 -11.20 -3.61 16.03
C GLY A 64 -10.99 -3.85 14.53
N ILE A 65 -11.05 -2.79 13.71
CA ILE A 65 -10.69 -2.82 12.30
C ILE A 65 -9.21 -2.48 12.20
N PRO A 66 -8.37 -3.33 11.57
CA PRO A 66 -6.95 -3.05 11.45
C PRO A 66 -6.69 -1.76 10.69
N VAL A 67 -5.80 -0.92 11.24
CA VAL A 67 -5.35 0.34 10.63
C VAL A 67 -3.84 0.26 10.42
N GLY A 68 -3.36 0.67 9.24
CA GLY A 68 -1.94 0.72 8.94
C GLY A 68 -1.20 1.81 9.72
N PRO A 69 0.13 1.69 9.88
CA PRO A 69 0.93 2.66 10.64
C PRO A 69 1.03 4.02 9.95
N GLY A 70 0.61 4.11 8.72
CA GLY A 70 0.61 5.29 7.89
C GLY A 70 0.93 4.98 6.43
N ARG A 71 0.78 6.01 5.60
CA ARG A 71 1.04 5.94 4.16
C ARG A 71 1.36 7.34 3.62
N GLY A 72 2.09 7.40 2.51
CA GLY A 72 2.38 8.67 1.86
C GLY A 72 3.25 9.60 2.71
N SER A 73 2.93 10.87 2.75
CA SER A 73 3.69 11.89 3.48
C SER A 73 3.13 12.22 4.86
N ALA A 74 1.91 11.77 5.18
CA ALA A 74 1.22 12.10 6.43
C ALA A 74 1.99 11.64 7.69
N ALA A 75 2.79 10.56 7.59
CA ALA A 75 3.65 10.10 8.66
C ALA A 75 4.80 11.09 9.02
N GLY A 76 5.01 12.13 8.21
CA GLY A 76 5.91 13.23 8.54
C GLY A 76 5.33 14.27 9.50
N SER A 77 4.08 14.12 9.95
CA SER A 77 3.39 15.04 10.84
C SER A 77 3.32 14.50 12.26
N MET A 78 3.80 15.29 13.22
CA MET A 78 3.66 15.01 14.64
C MET A 78 2.20 15.12 15.10
N VAL A 79 1.43 16.02 14.54
CA VAL A 79 -0.01 16.13 14.79
C VAL A 79 -0.72 14.85 14.37
N SER A 80 -0.41 14.29 13.18
CA SER A 80 -0.95 12.99 12.73
C SER A 80 -0.58 11.86 13.69
N TYR A 81 0.63 11.86 14.21
CA TYR A 81 1.10 10.87 15.17
C TYR A 81 0.41 11.01 16.53
N CYS A 82 0.32 12.22 17.09
CA CYS A 82 -0.34 12.47 18.36
C CYS A 82 -1.86 12.19 18.29
N LEU A 83 -2.52 12.47 17.18
CA LEU A 83 -3.94 12.16 16.97
C LEU A 83 -4.21 10.65 16.73
N GLY A 84 -3.17 9.81 16.65
CA GLY A 84 -3.30 8.40 16.35
C GLY A 84 -3.71 8.09 14.91
N ILE A 85 -3.57 9.06 13.99
CA ILE A 85 -3.76 8.86 12.55
C ILE A 85 -2.65 7.96 12.02
N THR A 86 -1.41 8.22 12.43
CA THR A 86 -0.23 7.42 12.09
C THR A 86 0.42 6.83 13.33
N ASP A 87 1.19 5.75 13.17
CA ASP A 87 1.91 5.08 14.25
C ASP A 87 3.44 5.18 14.09
N ILE A 88 3.91 6.03 13.17
CA ILE A 88 5.33 6.30 12.94
C ILE A 88 5.70 7.62 13.62
N ASP A 89 6.69 7.57 14.52
CA ASP A 89 7.23 8.77 15.14
C ASP A 89 8.10 9.55 14.12
N PRO A 90 7.65 10.73 13.67
CA PRO A 90 8.39 11.50 12.67
C PRO A 90 9.75 12.00 13.19
N MET A 91 9.89 12.18 14.49
CA MET A 91 11.13 12.65 15.12
C MET A 91 12.19 11.54 15.16
N GLN A 92 11.77 10.31 15.43
CA GLN A 92 12.65 9.13 15.45
C GLN A 92 13.26 8.88 14.07
N TYR A 93 12.46 9.00 13.00
CA TYR A 93 12.89 8.70 11.64
C TYR A 93 13.38 9.92 10.84
N GLY A 94 13.42 11.11 11.44
CA GLY A 94 13.86 12.34 10.78
C GLY A 94 12.98 12.70 9.57
N LEU A 95 11.66 12.66 9.75
CA LEU A 95 10.68 13.02 8.73
C LEU A 95 10.30 14.49 8.86
N TYR A 96 9.88 15.11 7.75
CA TYR A 96 9.58 16.55 7.70
C TYR A 96 8.12 16.82 7.42
N PHE A 97 7.51 17.67 8.27
CA PHE A 97 6.15 18.14 8.13
C PHE A 97 5.91 18.90 6.82
N GLU A 98 6.88 19.71 6.38
CA GLU A 98 6.80 20.51 5.15
C GLU A 98 6.76 19.63 3.88
N ARG A 99 7.18 18.38 3.97
CA ARG A 99 7.01 17.41 2.88
C ARG A 99 5.53 16.99 2.73
N PHE A 100 4.79 16.99 3.82
CA PHE A 100 3.36 16.69 3.87
C PHE A 100 2.52 17.94 3.64
N LEU A 101 2.68 18.97 4.48
CA LEU A 101 1.96 20.22 4.41
C LEU A 101 2.94 21.40 4.34
N ASN A 102 3.01 22.06 3.17
CA ASN A 102 3.99 23.10 2.91
C ASN A 102 3.31 24.49 2.86
N PRO A 103 3.67 25.40 3.79
CA PRO A 103 3.08 26.74 3.85
C PRO A 103 3.39 27.60 2.61
N GLU A 104 4.48 27.32 1.90
CA GLU A 104 4.87 28.01 0.68
C GLU A 104 4.11 27.51 -0.56
N ARG A 105 3.25 26.52 -0.38
CA ARG A 105 2.41 25.94 -1.42
C ARG A 105 0.97 25.82 -0.96
N VAL A 106 0.09 26.55 -1.63
CA VAL A 106 -1.36 26.33 -1.46
C VAL A 106 -1.74 25.00 -2.13
N SER A 107 -1.81 23.94 -1.33
CA SER A 107 -2.32 22.63 -1.76
C SER A 107 -3.02 21.98 -0.59
N MET A 108 -4.06 21.23 -0.92
CA MET A 108 -4.78 20.43 0.07
C MET A 108 -3.90 19.34 0.67
N PRO A 109 -4.03 19.05 1.97
CA PRO A 109 -3.43 17.86 2.57
C PRO A 109 -4.06 16.60 1.97
N ASP A 110 -3.30 15.54 1.88
CA ASP A 110 -3.73 14.23 1.39
C ASP A 110 -3.29 13.17 2.40
N ILE A 111 -4.21 12.74 3.25
CA ILE A 111 -3.99 11.70 4.24
C ILE A 111 -4.67 10.44 3.72
N ASP A 112 -3.89 9.57 3.10
CA ASP A 112 -4.31 8.23 2.71
C ASP A 112 -4.27 7.30 3.92
N MET A 113 -5.31 6.47 4.10
CA MET A 113 -5.38 5.51 5.19
C MET A 113 -5.53 4.08 4.67
N ASP A 114 -4.64 3.20 5.15
CA ASP A 114 -4.74 1.76 4.91
C ASP A 114 -5.56 1.09 6.02
N PHE A 115 -6.60 0.37 5.64
CA PHE A 115 -7.42 -0.47 6.53
C PHE A 115 -7.32 -1.94 6.13
N GLY A 116 -7.63 -2.84 7.07
CA GLY A 116 -7.84 -4.24 6.72
C GLY A 116 -8.90 -4.36 5.62
N ASP A 117 -8.56 -5.06 4.53
CA ASP A 117 -9.33 -5.07 3.29
C ASP A 117 -10.74 -5.65 3.46
N THR A 118 -10.93 -6.59 4.38
CA THR A 118 -12.22 -7.27 4.60
C THR A 118 -13.25 -6.42 5.34
N ARG A 119 -12.82 -5.39 6.09
CA ARG A 119 -13.70 -4.55 6.92
C ARG A 119 -13.61 -3.05 6.62
N ARG A 120 -12.88 -2.66 5.60
CA ARG A 120 -12.73 -1.27 5.16
C ARG A 120 -14.09 -0.57 4.94
N ASP A 121 -15.03 -1.26 4.33
CA ASP A 121 -16.34 -0.69 3.98
C ASP A 121 -17.16 -0.31 5.21
N GLU A 122 -16.94 -0.95 6.36
CA GLU A 122 -17.56 -0.57 7.63
C GLU A 122 -17.15 0.86 8.08
N VAL A 123 -15.92 1.29 7.75
CA VAL A 123 -15.45 2.64 8.04
C VAL A 123 -16.14 3.67 7.14
N ILE A 124 -16.32 3.34 5.86
CA ILE A 124 -17.07 4.19 4.91
C ILE A 124 -18.54 4.32 5.35
N ASP A 125 -19.15 3.24 5.79
CA ASP A 125 -20.52 3.24 6.31
C ASP A 125 -20.65 4.05 7.62
N TYR A 126 -19.62 4.03 8.48
CA TYR A 126 -19.59 4.90 9.65
C TYR A 126 -19.57 6.38 9.24
N VAL A 127 -18.73 6.74 8.27
CA VAL A 127 -18.64 8.13 7.77
C VAL A 127 -19.98 8.58 7.19
N ARG A 128 -20.65 7.75 6.39
CA ARG A 128 -21.99 8.06 5.87
C ARG A 128 -23.02 8.25 6.97
N ARG A 129 -23.07 7.36 7.93
CA ARG A 129 -24.01 7.48 9.07
C ARG A 129 -23.76 8.72 9.92
N LYS A 130 -22.50 9.11 10.08
CA LYS A 130 -22.10 10.25 10.91
C LYS A 130 -22.32 11.59 10.26
N TYR A 131 -21.93 11.71 8.99
CA TYR A 131 -21.96 13.00 8.27
C TYR A 131 -23.23 13.19 7.41
N GLY A 132 -23.98 12.13 7.14
CA GLY A 132 -25.18 12.09 6.30
C GLY A 132 -24.93 11.48 4.93
N ASP A 133 -25.87 10.69 4.44
CA ASP A 133 -25.76 10.00 3.14
C ASP A 133 -25.69 10.97 1.96
N ASP A 134 -26.27 12.16 2.10
CA ASP A 134 -26.25 13.23 1.10
C ASP A 134 -25.01 14.12 1.16
N HIS A 135 -24.21 14.01 2.23
CA HIS A 135 -22.94 14.72 2.43
C HIS A 135 -21.72 13.90 2.03
N VAL A 136 -21.89 12.62 1.66
CA VAL A 136 -20.81 11.70 1.35
C VAL A 136 -21.07 11.03 0.00
N ALA A 137 -20.11 11.15 -0.92
CA ALA A 137 -20.20 10.50 -2.23
C ALA A 137 -18.85 9.91 -2.66
N ASN A 138 -18.91 8.79 -3.37
CA ASN A 138 -17.73 8.22 -3.98
C ASN A 138 -17.28 9.05 -5.19
N ILE A 139 -16.01 8.96 -5.54
CA ILE A 139 -15.44 9.63 -6.72
C ILE A 139 -15.62 8.73 -7.94
N VAL A 140 -15.91 9.32 -9.11
CA VAL A 140 -15.94 8.59 -10.38
C VAL A 140 -14.54 8.38 -10.93
N THR A 141 -14.33 7.27 -11.58
CA THR A 141 -13.17 7.04 -12.45
C THR A 141 -13.63 6.69 -13.86
N PHE A 142 -12.92 7.17 -14.87
CA PHE A 142 -13.19 6.80 -16.24
C PHE A 142 -12.12 5.83 -16.72
N GLY A 143 -12.56 4.61 -17.04
CA GLY A 143 -11.72 3.65 -17.74
C GLY A 143 -11.51 4.15 -19.18
N THR A 144 -10.26 4.32 -19.60
CA THR A 144 -9.92 4.71 -20.97
C THR A 144 -9.52 3.51 -21.80
N MET A 145 -9.65 3.64 -23.11
CA MET A 145 -9.16 2.64 -24.06
C MET A 145 -7.62 2.71 -24.13
N ALA A 146 -6.94 1.85 -23.37
CA ALA A 146 -5.51 1.68 -23.48
C ALA A 146 -5.14 0.91 -24.78
N ALA A 147 -3.90 1.00 -25.23
CA ALA A 147 -3.39 0.47 -26.50
C ALA A 147 -3.92 -0.94 -26.87
N ARG A 148 -3.77 -1.92 -25.95
CA ARG A 148 -4.24 -3.30 -26.18
C ARG A 148 -5.76 -3.42 -26.28
N ALA A 149 -6.48 -2.64 -25.47
CA ALA A 149 -7.94 -2.64 -25.46
C ALA A 149 -8.47 -2.00 -26.75
N ALA A 150 -7.88 -0.91 -27.19
CA ALA A 150 -8.22 -0.24 -28.45
C ALA A 150 -8.04 -1.17 -29.66
N ILE A 151 -6.92 -1.91 -29.76
CA ILE A 151 -6.70 -2.90 -30.81
C ILE A 151 -7.81 -3.97 -30.81
N ARG A 152 -8.15 -4.55 -29.64
CA ARG A 152 -9.16 -5.61 -29.55
C ARG A 152 -10.56 -5.12 -29.88
N ASP A 153 -10.94 -3.95 -29.41
CA ASP A 153 -12.27 -3.38 -29.67
C ASP A 153 -12.44 -3.00 -31.14
N VAL A 154 -11.43 -2.37 -31.76
CA VAL A 154 -11.45 -2.06 -33.18
C VAL A 154 -11.46 -3.32 -34.04
N GLY A 155 -10.62 -4.32 -33.70
CA GLY A 155 -10.62 -5.61 -34.39
C GLY A 155 -11.97 -6.30 -34.38
N ARG A 156 -12.67 -6.25 -33.23
CA ARG A 156 -14.05 -6.77 -33.11
C ARG A 156 -15.03 -6.03 -34.01
N VAL A 157 -14.97 -4.70 -34.07
CA VAL A 157 -15.85 -3.88 -34.92
C VAL A 157 -15.52 -4.09 -36.42
N MET A 158 -14.26 -4.34 -36.74
CA MET A 158 -13.83 -4.68 -38.09
C MET A 158 -14.12 -6.14 -38.50
N ASN A 159 -14.81 -6.93 -37.63
CA ASN A 159 -15.08 -8.35 -37.80
C ASN A 159 -13.83 -9.21 -38.07
N MET A 160 -12.71 -8.83 -37.50
CA MET A 160 -11.48 -9.63 -37.56
C MET A 160 -11.58 -10.81 -36.57
N PRO A 161 -10.99 -11.98 -36.90
CA PRO A 161 -10.95 -13.10 -35.96
C PRO A 161 -10.24 -12.69 -34.67
N TYR A 162 -10.80 -13.02 -33.52
CA TYR A 162 -10.25 -12.66 -32.20
C TYR A 162 -8.80 -13.12 -32.01
N ALA A 163 -8.48 -14.35 -32.48
CA ALA A 163 -7.15 -14.92 -32.38
C ALA A 163 -6.10 -14.07 -33.12
N ASP A 164 -6.41 -13.57 -34.30
CA ASP A 164 -5.50 -12.75 -35.11
C ASP A 164 -5.28 -11.38 -34.48
N VAL A 165 -6.37 -10.76 -33.98
CA VAL A 165 -6.32 -9.47 -33.27
C VAL A 165 -5.54 -9.60 -31.96
N ASP A 166 -5.70 -10.71 -31.22
CA ASP A 166 -5.02 -10.94 -29.96
C ASP A 166 -3.50 -11.15 -30.14
N VAL A 167 -3.09 -11.77 -31.26
CA VAL A 167 -1.68 -11.86 -31.63
C VAL A 167 -1.07 -10.46 -31.79
N VAL A 168 -1.75 -9.54 -32.48
CA VAL A 168 -1.30 -8.15 -32.65
C VAL A 168 -1.26 -7.42 -31.30
N ALA A 169 -2.34 -7.52 -30.50
CA ALA A 169 -2.44 -6.86 -29.21
C ALA A 169 -1.35 -7.31 -28.22
N LYS A 170 -0.93 -8.57 -28.27
CA LYS A 170 0.14 -9.12 -27.44
C LYS A 170 1.53 -8.60 -27.79
N GLN A 171 1.73 -8.04 -28.98
CA GLN A 171 3.00 -7.42 -29.36
C GLN A 171 3.20 -6.04 -28.74
N VAL A 172 2.15 -5.42 -28.21
CA VAL A 172 2.28 -4.19 -27.41
C VAL A 172 3.06 -4.51 -26.14
N PRO A 173 4.18 -3.83 -25.86
CA PRO A 173 4.97 -4.06 -24.65
C PRO A 173 4.13 -3.99 -23.37
N SER A 174 4.50 -4.78 -22.38
CA SER A 174 3.83 -4.82 -21.08
C SER A 174 4.85 -5.05 -19.97
N GLY A 175 4.54 -4.57 -18.78
CA GLY A 175 5.40 -4.68 -17.61
C GLY A 175 5.40 -3.39 -16.80
N PRO A 176 6.13 -3.34 -15.68
CA PRO A 176 6.13 -2.19 -14.77
C PRO A 176 6.51 -0.85 -15.43
N GLY A 177 7.33 -0.86 -16.49
CA GLY A 177 7.72 0.34 -17.23
C GLY A 177 6.81 0.69 -18.42
N ALA A 178 5.77 -0.10 -18.71
CA ALA A 178 4.92 0.03 -19.88
C ALA A 178 3.44 0.30 -19.57
N LEU A 179 3.12 0.73 -18.35
CA LEU A 179 1.75 0.94 -17.87
C LEU A 179 0.93 1.96 -18.68
N HIS A 180 1.60 2.95 -19.29
CA HIS A 180 0.98 4.02 -20.08
C HIS A 180 1.53 4.10 -21.49
N ILE A 181 1.95 2.95 -22.06
CA ILE A 181 2.50 2.90 -23.39
C ILE A 181 1.43 3.22 -24.42
N THR A 182 1.68 4.19 -25.30
CA THR A 182 0.81 4.51 -26.42
C THR A 182 1.06 3.56 -27.60
N LEU A 183 0.13 3.50 -28.56
CA LEU A 183 0.32 2.73 -29.79
C LEU A 183 1.49 3.26 -30.61
N ASP A 184 1.76 4.56 -30.59
CA ASP A 184 2.94 5.16 -31.25
C ASP A 184 4.24 4.71 -30.57
N ASP A 185 4.27 4.70 -29.23
CA ASP A 185 5.41 4.17 -28.49
C ASP A 185 5.57 2.67 -28.71
N ALA A 186 4.48 1.92 -28.74
CA ALA A 186 4.51 0.48 -29.00
C ALA A 186 5.10 0.17 -30.38
N LEU A 187 4.72 0.91 -31.42
CA LEU A 187 5.29 0.77 -32.75
C LEU A 187 6.79 1.14 -32.78
N ARG A 188 7.23 2.08 -31.96
CA ARG A 188 8.64 2.46 -31.87
C ARG A 188 9.47 1.41 -31.14
N LEU A 189 8.93 0.83 -30.05
CA LEU A 189 9.66 -0.05 -29.16
C LEU A 189 9.58 -1.54 -29.55
N SER A 190 8.44 -1.98 -30.13
CA SER A 190 8.24 -3.36 -30.54
C SER A 190 8.50 -3.56 -32.02
N LYS A 191 9.65 -4.15 -32.35
CA LYS A 191 9.94 -4.52 -33.72
C LYS A 191 8.91 -5.49 -34.33
N PRO A 192 8.46 -6.56 -33.60
CA PRO A 192 7.43 -7.45 -34.14
C PRO A 192 6.14 -6.71 -34.49
N LEU A 193 5.68 -5.77 -33.66
CA LEU A 193 4.48 -4.98 -33.95
C LEU A 193 4.65 -4.11 -35.19
N ARG A 194 5.82 -3.49 -35.34
CA ARG A 194 6.15 -2.67 -36.50
C ARG A 194 6.20 -3.50 -37.78
N ASP A 195 6.87 -4.66 -37.74
CA ASP A 195 6.97 -5.56 -38.88
C ASP A 195 5.56 -6.01 -39.35
N MET A 196 4.64 -6.30 -38.43
CA MET A 196 3.24 -6.61 -38.74
C MET A 196 2.50 -5.41 -39.34
N TYR A 197 2.69 -4.22 -38.77
CA TYR A 197 2.09 -2.97 -39.25
C TYR A 197 2.52 -2.62 -40.67
N ASP A 198 3.80 -2.82 -41.00
CA ASP A 198 4.36 -2.49 -42.30
C ASP A 198 4.03 -3.55 -43.37
N ALA A 199 3.89 -4.82 -42.99
CA ALA A 199 3.68 -5.94 -43.90
C ALA A 199 2.21 -6.17 -44.28
N ASP A 200 1.26 -5.87 -43.41
CA ASP A 200 -0.17 -6.18 -43.60
C ASP A 200 -1.05 -4.92 -43.58
N PRO A 201 -1.66 -4.54 -44.72
CA PRO A 201 -2.55 -3.40 -44.83
C PRO A 201 -3.78 -3.46 -43.88
N GLN A 202 -4.26 -4.68 -43.56
CA GLN A 202 -5.37 -4.85 -42.64
C GLN A 202 -4.94 -4.57 -41.19
N ILE A 203 -3.78 -5.05 -40.78
CA ILE A 203 -3.19 -4.75 -39.48
C ILE A 203 -2.85 -3.26 -39.37
N LYS A 204 -2.33 -2.66 -40.43
CA LYS A 204 -2.08 -1.23 -40.49
C LYS A 204 -3.37 -0.44 -40.25
N LYS A 205 -4.46 -0.77 -40.96
CA LYS A 205 -5.76 -0.13 -40.76
C LYS A 205 -6.31 -0.34 -39.35
N LEU A 206 -6.14 -1.53 -38.77
CA LEU A 206 -6.53 -1.86 -37.40
C LEU A 206 -5.82 -0.92 -36.40
N ILE A 207 -4.49 -0.80 -36.50
CA ILE A 207 -3.69 0.01 -35.57
C ILE A 207 -3.95 1.51 -35.77
N ASP A 208 -4.05 1.99 -37.02
CA ASP A 208 -4.32 3.41 -37.30
C ASP A 208 -5.71 3.82 -36.78
N THR A 209 -6.72 2.94 -36.93
CA THR A 209 -8.04 3.18 -36.34
C THR A 209 -8.00 3.12 -34.81
N ALA A 210 -7.26 2.16 -34.23
CA ALA A 210 -7.09 2.05 -32.79
C ALA A 210 -6.42 3.29 -32.18
N LYS A 211 -5.43 3.88 -32.84
CA LYS A 211 -4.78 5.13 -32.41
C LYS A 211 -5.76 6.29 -32.29
N SER A 212 -6.76 6.40 -33.19
CA SER A 212 -7.74 7.47 -33.11
C SER A 212 -8.72 7.33 -31.93
N LEU A 213 -8.83 6.14 -31.35
CA LEU A 213 -9.69 5.82 -30.21
C LEU A 213 -8.91 5.65 -28.90
N GLU A 214 -7.58 5.54 -28.98
CA GLU A 214 -6.73 5.39 -27.80
C GLU A 214 -6.88 6.58 -26.87
N GLY A 215 -7.01 6.30 -25.55
CA GLY A 215 -7.19 7.32 -24.53
C GLY A 215 -8.64 7.83 -24.37
N MET A 216 -9.56 7.49 -25.27
CA MET A 216 -10.96 7.89 -25.12
C MET A 216 -11.63 7.18 -23.93
N PRO A 217 -12.50 7.87 -23.16
CA PRO A 217 -13.28 7.23 -22.10
C PRO A 217 -14.14 6.10 -22.66
N ARG A 218 -14.15 4.96 -21.98
CA ARG A 218 -14.91 3.77 -22.37
C ARG A 218 -16.09 3.51 -21.44
N HIS A 219 -15.87 3.61 -20.16
CA HIS A 219 -16.88 3.41 -19.13
C HIS A 219 -16.56 4.24 -17.88
N ALA A 220 -17.60 4.58 -17.14
CA ALA A 220 -17.47 5.15 -15.81
C ALA A 220 -17.49 4.03 -14.77
N SER A 221 -16.64 4.15 -13.77
CA SER A 221 -16.54 3.24 -12.62
C SER A 221 -16.46 4.06 -11.34
N THR A 222 -16.65 3.42 -10.21
CA THR A 222 -16.44 4.02 -8.91
C THR A 222 -14.96 3.90 -8.52
N HIS A 223 -14.37 4.98 -8.02
CA HIS A 223 -13.01 4.96 -7.46
C HIS A 223 -12.94 3.96 -6.31
N ALA A 224 -11.90 3.15 -6.28
CA ALA A 224 -11.78 2.06 -5.31
C ALA A 224 -11.70 2.51 -3.85
N ALA A 225 -11.18 3.73 -3.59
CA ALA A 225 -10.87 4.21 -2.26
C ALA A 225 -11.41 5.62 -1.97
N GLY A 226 -11.52 6.49 -2.99
CA GLY A 226 -11.78 7.91 -2.84
C GLY A 226 -13.24 8.23 -2.53
N VAL A 227 -13.44 9.00 -1.45
CA VAL A 227 -14.74 9.49 -1.01
C VAL A 227 -14.62 11.00 -0.75
N VAL A 228 -15.62 11.76 -1.13
CA VAL A 228 -15.74 13.18 -0.81
C VAL A 228 -16.70 13.34 0.37
N ILE A 229 -16.31 14.17 1.34
CA ILE A 229 -17.15 14.58 2.48
C ILE A 229 -17.32 16.10 2.40
N THR A 230 -18.56 16.58 2.44
CA THR A 230 -18.88 18.00 2.29
C THR A 230 -19.72 18.55 3.44
N ARG A 231 -19.60 19.85 3.70
CA ARG A 231 -20.36 20.54 4.73
C ARG A 231 -21.86 20.60 4.41
N ASP A 232 -22.20 20.99 3.18
CA ASP A 232 -23.57 20.99 2.67
C ASP A 232 -23.76 19.76 1.78
N PRO A 233 -24.98 19.36 1.42
CA PRO A 233 -25.19 18.20 0.54
C PRO A 233 -24.31 18.25 -0.71
N VAL A 234 -23.69 17.12 -1.08
CA VAL A 234 -22.69 17.04 -2.18
C VAL A 234 -23.25 17.59 -3.49
N VAL A 235 -24.57 17.43 -3.73
CA VAL A 235 -25.24 17.93 -4.93
C VAL A 235 -25.18 19.46 -5.08
N THR A 236 -24.93 20.18 -3.98
CA THR A 236 -24.76 21.65 -3.99
C THR A 236 -23.45 22.05 -4.69
N TYR A 237 -22.45 21.18 -4.67
CA TYR A 237 -21.12 21.45 -5.21
C TYR A 237 -20.91 20.80 -6.57
N VAL A 238 -21.37 19.57 -6.76
CA VAL A 238 -21.12 18.76 -7.96
C VAL A 238 -22.33 17.92 -8.33
N PRO A 239 -22.56 17.66 -9.63
CA PRO A 239 -23.59 16.74 -10.06
C PRO A 239 -23.26 15.32 -9.62
N LEU A 240 -24.30 14.57 -9.24
CA LEU A 240 -24.21 13.18 -8.81
C LEU A 240 -24.79 12.23 -9.85
N ALA A 241 -24.26 11.03 -9.90
CA ALA A 241 -24.82 9.89 -10.61
C ALA A 241 -24.97 8.71 -9.66
N LYS A 242 -25.76 7.71 -10.05
CA LYS A 242 -25.85 6.44 -9.36
C LYS A 242 -25.13 5.36 -10.18
N ASN A 243 -24.19 4.69 -9.54
CA ASN A 243 -23.54 3.51 -10.12
C ASN A 243 -23.93 2.32 -9.23
N ASP A 244 -24.76 1.43 -9.75
CA ASP A 244 -25.54 0.45 -8.98
C ASP A 244 -26.31 1.16 -7.83
N GLU A 245 -26.02 0.84 -6.57
CA GLU A 245 -26.66 1.46 -5.41
C GLU A 245 -25.81 2.61 -4.81
N THR A 246 -24.63 2.92 -5.38
CA THR A 246 -23.69 3.88 -4.85
C THR A 246 -23.82 5.25 -5.51
N LEU A 247 -23.89 6.33 -4.71
CA LEU A 247 -23.80 7.71 -5.20
C LEU A 247 -22.35 8.04 -5.56
N VAL A 248 -22.14 8.57 -6.76
CA VAL A 248 -20.84 8.96 -7.30
C VAL A 248 -20.87 10.40 -7.79
N CYS A 249 -19.83 11.18 -7.50
CA CYS A 249 -19.60 12.47 -8.14
C CYS A 249 -19.32 12.25 -9.62
N GLN A 250 -19.89 13.11 -10.50
CA GLN A 250 -19.68 12.99 -11.95
C GLN A 250 -18.34 13.59 -12.41
N TYR A 251 -17.59 14.26 -11.53
CA TYR A 251 -16.27 14.82 -11.83
C TYR A 251 -15.15 13.93 -11.28
N VAL A 252 -14.05 13.89 -12.03
CA VAL A 252 -12.83 13.19 -11.62
C VAL A 252 -12.13 13.90 -10.46
N MET A 253 -11.27 13.18 -9.78
CA MET A 253 -10.55 13.62 -8.58
C MET A 253 -9.89 14.99 -8.74
N THR A 254 -9.17 15.22 -9.84
CA THR A 254 -8.48 16.49 -10.09
C THR A 254 -9.43 17.69 -10.17
N THR A 255 -10.60 17.52 -10.79
CA THR A 255 -11.63 18.56 -10.86
C THR A 255 -12.26 18.82 -9.49
N LEU A 256 -12.46 17.78 -8.67
CA LEU A 256 -12.97 17.94 -7.30
C LEU A 256 -11.98 18.72 -6.42
N GLU A 257 -10.67 18.45 -6.55
CA GLU A 257 -9.60 19.20 -5.88
C GLU A 257 -9.57 20.68 -6.32
N GLU A 258 -9.72 20.97 -7.62
CA GLU A 258 -9.81 22.33 -8.16
C GLU A 258 -11.03 23.09 -7.62
N LEU A 259 -12.14 22.40 -7.34
CA LEU A 259 -13.34 22.95 -6.71
C LEU A 259 -13.20 23.13 -5.19
N GLY A 260 -12.08 22.74 -4.61
CA GLY A 260 -11.81 22.85 -3.19
C GLY A 260 -12.47 21.76 -2.32
N LEU A 261 -12.90 20.67 -2.91
CA LEU A 261 -13.49 19.54 -2.18
C LEU A 261 -12.39 18.60 -1.66
N LEU A 262 -12.50 18.22 -0.39
CA LEU A 262 -11.56 17.33 0.28
C LEU A 262 -11.87 15.87 -0.04
N LYS A 263 -10.88 15.20 -0.58
CA LYS A 263 -10.88 13.75 -0.80
C LYS A 263 -10.39 13.03 0.46
N MET A 264 -11.05 11.94 0.79
CA MET A 264 -10.61 10.98 1.81
C MET A 264 -10.40 9.63 1.14
N ASP A 265 -9.20 9.07 1.27
CA ASP A 265 -8.88 7.77 0.69
C ASP A 265 -8.91 6.66 1.74
N PHE A 266 -9.85 5.73 1.56
CA PHE A 266 -9.99 4.52 2.36
C PHE A 266 -9.43 3.33 1.59
N LEU A 267 -8.16 3.04 1.80
CA LEU A 267 -7.47 1.97 1.07
C LEU A 267 -7.60 0.64 1.81
N GLY A 268 -7.78 -0.44 1.07
CA GLY A 268 -7.73 -1.79 1.63
C GLY A 268 -6.34 -2.40 1.49
N LEU A 269 -5.72 -2.80 2.59
CA LEU A 269 -4.45 -3.51 2.59
C LEU A 269 -4.60 -4.89 3.23
N ARG A 270 -4.55 -5.94 2.37
CA ARG A 270 -4.71 -7.34 2.78
C ARG A 270 -3.76 -7.75 3.91
N ASN A 271 -2.53 -7.27 3.90
CA ASN A 271 -1.54 -7.65 4.90
C ASN A 271 -1.89 -7.16 6.31
N LEU A 272 -2.70 -6.11 6.45
CA LEU A 272 -3.23 -5.69 7.75
C LEU A 272 -4.24 -6.71 8.30
N THR A 273 -5.08 -7.27 7.43
CA THR A 273 -5.99 -8.38 7.81
C THR A 273 -5.18 -9.63 8.21
N VAL A 274 -4.12 -9.95 7.48
CA VAL A 274 -3.22 -11.07 7.81
C VAL A 274 -2.59 -10.88 9.19
N LEU A 275 -2.08 -9.68 9.48
CA LEU A 275 -1.49 -9.37 10.79
C LEU A 275 -2.53 -9.45 11.91
N ASP A 276 -3.72 -8.91 11.71
CA ASP A 276 -4.80 -8.94 12.70
C ASP A 276 -5.27 -10.37 12.99
N ASP A 277 -5.42 -11.20 11.96
CA ASP A 277 -5.76 -12.61 12.11
C ASP A 277 -4.66 -13.40 12.82
N ALA A 278 -3.39 -13.11 12.54
CA ALA A 278 -2.26 -13.69 13.26
C ALA A 278 -2.26 -13.27 14.74
N VAL A 279 -2.49 -11.97 15.04
CA VAL A 279 -2.64 -11.46 16.40
C VAL A 279 -3.77 -12.18 17.14
N LYS A 280 -4.94 -12.34 16.51
CA LYS A 280 -6.09 -13.05 17.10
C LYS A 280 -5.76 -14.51 17.43
N MET A 281 -5.00 -15.19 16.56
CA MET A 281 -4.56 -16.55 16.82
C MET A 281 -3.53 -16.63 17.96
N VAL A 282 -2.57 -15.71 18.02
CA VAL A 282 -1.56 -15.63 19.09
C VAL A 282 -2.23 -15.33 20.44
N ARG A 283 -3.25 -14.47 20.47
CA ARG A 283 -4.01 -14.14 21.70
C ARG A 283 -4.73 -15.33 22.33
N ARG A 284 -4.95 -16.42 21.60
CA ARG A 284 -5.46 -17.67 22.20
C ARG A 284 -4.48 -18.29 23.20
N GLN A 285 -3.18 -18.02 23.03
CA GLN A 285 -2.10 -18.49 23.90
C GLN A 285 -1.56 -17.37 24.81
N LYS A 286 -1.58 -16.13 24.33
CA LYS A 286 -1.09 -14.92 25.01
C LYS A 286 -2.15 -13.81 24.90
N PRO A 287 -3.16 -13.80 25.80
CA PRO A 287 -4.32 -12.90 25.68
C PRO A 287 -3.98 -11.40 25.61
N ASP A 288 -2.90 -10.99 26.28
CA ASP A 288 -2.48 -9.59 26.36
C ASP A 288 -1.56 -9.15 25.23
N PHE A 289 -1.25 -10.02 24.25
CA PHE A 289 -0.37 -9.71 23.14
C PHE A 289 -0.93 -8.56 22.27
N ARG A 290 -0.09 -7.57 21.97
CA ARG A 290 -0.40 -6.44 21.10
C ARG A 290 0.64 -6.30 20.01
N LEU A 291 0.23 -5.78 18.86
CA LEU A 291 1.11 -5.57 17.71
C LEU A 291 2.24 -4.56 18.03
N GLU A 292 1.91 -3.57 18.87
CA GLU A 292 2.84 -2.52 19.31
C GLU A 292 3.94 -3.04 20.27
N ASP A 293 3.78 -4.24 20.82
CA ASP A 293 4.76 -4.85 21.71
C ASP A 293 5.88 -5.59 20.95
N ILE A 294 5.83 -5.63 19.62
CA ILE A 294 6.86 -6.23 18.76
C ILE A 294 8.13 -5.37 18.81
N PRO A 295 9.28 -5.90 19.25
CA PRO A 295 10.54 -5.18 19.23
C PRO A 295 11.01 -4.97 17.78
N GLU A 296 11.49 -3.77 17.45
CA GLU A 296 11.94 -3.40 16.10
C GLU A 296 13.39 -3.80 15.78
N ASP A 297 14.10 -4.40 16.72
CA ASP A 297 15.53 -4.71 16.68
C ASP A 297 15.86 -6.22 16.80
N ASP A 298 14.89 -7.09 16.56
CA ASP A 298 15.06 -8.55 16.65
C ASP A 298 15.97 -9.07 15.53
N GLN A 299 17.21 -9.40 15.89
CA GLN A 299 18.24 -9.84 14.96
C GLN A 299 17.88 -11.17 14.26
N ASP A 300 17.19 -12.07 14.92
CA ASP A 300 16.79 -13.35 14.33
C ASP A 300 15.84 -13.15 13.12
N VAL A 301 14.99 -12.12 13.19
CA VAL A 301 14.10 -11.73 12.09
C VAL A 301 14.91 -11.21 10.90
N PHE A 302 15.89 -10.35 11.14
CA PHE A 302 16.77 -9.84 10.09
C PHE A 302 17.65 -10.95 9.48
N ASP A 303 18.11 -11.91 10.29
CA ASP A 303 18.87 -13.05 9.82
C ASP A 303 18.02 -13.98 8.92
N MET A 304 16.73 -14.15 9.24
CA MET A 304 15.78 -14.86 8.39
C MET A 304 15.63 -14.18 7.02
N LEU A 305 15.50 -12.85 6.99
CA LEU A 305 15.42 -12.07 5.74
C LEU A 305 16.73 -12.14 4.94
N THR A 306 17.87 -12.07 5.63
CA THR A 306 19.22 -12.21 5.04
C THR A 306 19.42 -13.61 4.42
N ALA A 307 18.83 -14.65 5.00
CA ALA A 307 18.83 -15.99 4.45
C ALA A 307 17.90 -16.18 3.23
N GLY A 308 17.21 -15.13 2.79
CA GLY A 308 16.30 -15.16 1.64
C GLY A 308 14.94 -15.80 1.92
N LYS A 309 14.57 -16.02 3.18
CA LYS A 309 13.27 -16.61 3.58
C LYS A 309 12.16 -15.56 3.58
N THR A 310 11.97 -14.90 2.44
CA THR A 310 11.08 -13.73 2.28
C THR A 310 9.70 -14.05 1.71
N SER A 311 9.41 -15.30 1.36
CA SER A 311 8.08 -15.73 0.89
C SER A 311 7.01 -15.37 1.91
N GLY A 312 5.93 -14.73 1.45
CA GLY A 312 4.86 -14.24 2.30
C GLY A 312 5.18 -13.01 3.15
N VAL A 313 6.40 -12.49 3.11
CA VAL A 313 6.76 -11.23 3.79
C VAL A 313 6.33 -10.03 2.95
N PHE A 314 5.55 -9.13 3.54
CA PHE A 314 5.04 -7.95 2.85
C PHE A 314 6.15 -7.18 2.13
N GLN A 315 5.93 -6.82 0.88
CA GLN A 315 6.87 -6.09 -0.01
C GLN A 315 8.18 -6.84 -0.35
N MET A 316 8.53 -7.96 0.32
CA MET A 316 9.85 -8.58 0.20
C MET A 316 9.82 -9.90 -0.59
N GLU A 317 8.65 -10.42 -0.99
CA GLU A 317 8.51 -11.78 -1.52
C GLU A 317 8.89 -11.98 -2.99
N SER A 318 9.07 -10.90 -3.78
CA SER A 318 9.49 -11.08 -5.17
C SER A 318 10.95 -11.56 -5.24
N ALA A 319 11.29 -12.36 -6.26
CA ALA A 319 12.64 -12.90 -6.42
C ALA A 319 13.74 -11.81 -6.41
N GLY A 320 13.45 -10.65 -7.02
CA GLY A 320 14.37 -9.52 -7.02
C GLY A 320 14.54 -8.90 -5.63
N MET A 321 13.45 -8.70 -4.87
CA MET A 321 13.51 -8.22 -3.48
C MET A 321 14.24 -9.20 -2.58
N THR A 322 14.00 -10.50 -2.74
CA THR A 322 14.74 -11.55 -2.04
C THR A 322 16.24 -11.43 -2.29
N GLY A 323 16.64 -11.24 -3.55
CA GLY A 323 18.04 -11.05 -3.91
C GLY A 323 18.68 -9.81 -3.26
N VAL A 324 17.90 -8.72 -3.16
CA VAL A 324 18.36 -7.49 -2.46
C VAL A 324 18.51 -7.75 -0.95
N CYS A 325 17.56 -8.41 -0.30
CA CYS A 325 17.66 -8.77 1.12
C CYS A 325 18.91 -9.62 1.40
N VAL A 326 19.17 -10.63 0.57
CA VAL A 326 20.35 -11.50 0.71
C VAL A 326 21.66 -10.72 0.52
N GLY A 327 21.70 -9.82 -0.48
CA GLY A 327 22.89 -9.04 -0.78
C GLY A 327 23.15 -7.93 0.24
N LEU A 328 22.12 -7.23 0.67
CA LEU A 328 22.20 -6.10 1.58
C LEU A 328 22.41 -6.53 3.04
N LYS A 329 21.85 -7.68 3.43
CA LYS A 329 21.87 -8.19 4.81
C LYS A 329 21.31 -7.18 5.79
N PRO A 330 19.99 -6.92 5.77
CA PRO A 330 19.37 -5.90 6.62
C PRO A 330 19.57 -6.23 8.10
N GLN A 331 19.75 -5.19 8.91
CA GLN A 331 19.96 -5.27 10.36
C GLN A 331 19.06 -4.30 11.15
N SER A 332 18.26 -3.50 10.45
CA SER A 332 17.39 -2.49 11.04
C SER A 332 16.19 -2.16 10.15
N ILE A 333 15.19 -1.49 10.73
CA ILE A 333 14.07 -0.90 9.97
C ILE A 333 14.57 0.10 8.92
N GLU A 334 15.63 0.85 9.19
CA GLU A 334 16.24 1.78 8.22
C GLU A 334 16.77 1.03 6.98
N ASP A 335 17.37 -0.13 7.14
CA ASP A 335 17.80 -0.95 6.01
C ASP A 335 16.60 -1.45 5.18
N LEU A 336 15.53 -1.90 5.83
CA LEU A 336 14.29 -2.30 5.12
C LEU A 336 13.65 -1.11 4.41
N THR A 337 13.68 0.08 5.03
CA THR A 337 13.20 1.33 4.43
C THR A 337 13.98 1.65 3.15
N ALA A 338 15.30 1.48 3.17
CA ALA A 338 16.13 1.68 1.98
C ALA A 338 15.81 0.65 0.87
N ILE A 339 15.58 -0.61 1.22
CA ILE A 339 15.18 -1.65 0.26
C ILE A 339 13.86 -1.27 -0.44
N VAL A 340 12.84 -0.87 0.34
CA VAL A 340 11.55 -0.42 -0.20
C VAL A 340 11.71 0.77 -1.14
N ALA A 341 12.59 1.70 -0.81
CA ALA A 341 12.85 2.90 -1.61
C ALA A 341 13.62 2.62 -2.90
N LEU A 342 14.57 1.68 -2.88
CA LEU A 342 15.51 1.44 -3.97
C LEU A 342 15.01 0.42 -5.01
N TYR A 343 14.26 -0.61 -4.59
CA TYR A 343 13.86 -1.67 -5.51
C TYR A 343 12.65 -1.26 -6.37
N ARG A 344 12.91 -0.43 -7.38
CA ARG A 344 11.95 0.03 -8.39
C ARG A 344 12.70 0.55 -9.63
N PRO A 345 12.05 0.61 -10.81
CA PRO A 345 12.69 1.12 -12.02
C PRO A 345 13.33 2.50 -11.80
N GLY A 346 14.57 2.65 -12.24
CA GLY A 346 15.39 3.84 -12.01
C GLY A 346 16.38 3.68 -10.85
N PRO A 347 15.95 3.73 -9.59
CA PRO A 347 16.89 3.65 -8.46
C PRO A 347 17.57 2.30 -8.29
N MET A 348 17.01 1.21 -8.83
CA MET A 348 17.59 -0.13 -8.69
C MET A 348 19.01 -0.26 -9.26
N ASP A 349 19.40 0.61 -10.18
CA ASP A 349 20.78 0.66 -10.70
C ASP A 349 21.81 1.10 -9.64
N SER A 350 21.34 1.76 -8.57
CA SER A 350 22.16 2.20 -7.44
C SER A 350 22.33 1.12 -6.36
N ILE A 351 21.56 0.03 -6.39
CA ILE A 351 21.57 -1.02 -5.37
C ILE A 351 22.96 -1.66 -5.21
N PRO A 352 23.71 -2.01 -6.28
CA PRO A 352 25.06 -2.59 -6.11
C PRO A 352 26.02 -1.67 -5.36
N ARG A 353 25.99 -0.36 -5.65
CA ARG A 353 26.80 0.63 -4.91
C ARG A 353 26.38 0.75 -3.47
N PHE A 354 25.07 0.83 -3.21
CA PHE A 354 24.53 0.91 -1.86
C PHE A 354 24.95 -0.30 -1.00
N ILE A 355 24.86 -1.52 -1.53
CA ILE A 355 25.29 -2.75 -0.89
C ILE A 355 26.81 -2.72 -0.63
N ALA A 356 27.62 -2.35 -1.62
CA ALA A 356 29.07 -2.27 -1.46
C ALA A 356 29.46 -1.28 -0.36
N CYS A 357 28.89 -0.08 -0.34
CA CYS A 357 29.13 0.94 0.68
C CYS A 357 28.67 0.51 2.07
N LYS A 358 27.56 -0.25 2.18
CA LYS A 358 27.13 -0.80 3.46
C LYS A 358 28.14 -1.80 4.04
N HIS A 359 28.71 -2.65 3.21
CA HIS A 359 29.62 -3.72 3.66
C HIS A 359 31.07 -3.27 3.81
N ASP A 360 31.49 -2.24 3.10
CA ASP A 360 32.84 -1.66 3.23
C ASP A 360 32.77 -0.13 3.46
N PRO A 361 32.87 0.32 4.72
CA PRO A 361 32.86 1.75 5.04
C PRO A 361 33.93 2.58 4.31
N LYS A 362 35.01 1.96 3.80
CA LYS A 362 36.05 2.66 3.05
C LYS A 362 35.57 3.14 1.67
N LEU A 363 34.51 2.54 1.16
CA LEU A 363 33.90 2.95 -0.11
C LEU A 363 32.94 4.13 0.04
N VAL A 364 32.55 4.47 1.29
CA VAL A 364 31.67 5.60 1.56
C VAL A 364 32.45 6.89 1.38
N THR A 365 32.01 7.73 0.45
CA THR A 365 32.64 9.02 0.18
C THR A 365 31.60 10.12 0.13
N TYR A 366 31.97 11.31 0.64
CA TYR A 366 31.14 12.50 0.59
C TYR A 366 31.86 13.58 -0.22
N LYS A 367 31.16 14.24 -1.16
CA LYS A 367 31.72 15.36 -1.93
C LYS A 367 32.09 16.55 -1.04
N HIS A 368 31.41 16.68 0.09
CA HIS A 368 31.71 17.69 1.13
C HIS A 368 31.37 17.13 2.53
N PRO A 369 32.12 17.45 3.57
CA PRO A 369 31.86 16.94 4.94
C PRO A 369 30.44 17.24 5.47
N ALA A 370 29.83 18.36 5.05
CA ALA A 370 28.48 18.72 5.44
C ALA A 370 27.40 17.72 4.95
N LEU A 371 27.72 16.84 4.00
CA LEU A 371 26.83 15.78 3.52
C LEU A 371 26.80 14.55 4.44
N GLU A 372 27.86 14.34 5.24
CA GLU A 372 27.94 13.15 6.11
C GLU A 372 26.77 13.03 7.08
N PRO A 373 26.33 14.07 7.82
CA PRO A 373 25.18 13.97 8.72
C PRO A 373 23.85 13.68 8.01
N ILE A 374 23.78 13.94 6.69
CA ILE A 374 22.57 13.73 5.88
C ILE A 374 22.57 12.34 5.25
N LEU A 375 23.71 11.90 4.74
CA LEU A 375 23.82 10.70 3.90
C LEU A 375 24.42 9.48 4.62
N SER A 376 24.86 9.61 5.87
CA SER A 376 25.45 8.50 6.62
C SER A 376 24.50 7.33 6.80
N ILE A 377 23.21 7.58 7.02
CA ILE A 377 22.17 6.54 7.16
C ILE A 377 21.95 5.72 5.88
N THR A 378 22.39 6.24 4.74
CA THR A 378 22.29 5.61 3.41
C THR A 378 23.67 5.39 2.78
N TYR A 379 24.70 5.29 3.62
CA TYR A 379 26.07 4.95 3.21
C TYR A 379 26.62 5.86 2.10
N GLY A 380 26.33 7.16 2.16
CA GLY A 380 26.79 8.16 1.22
C GLY A 380 25.94 8.27 -0.07
N CYS A 381 24.86 7.52 -0.19
CA CYS A 381 23.97 7.58 -1.35
C CYS A 381 22.74 8.47 -1.11
N ILE A 382 22.30 9.23 -2.09
CA ILE A 382 20.99 9.89 -2.05
C ILE A 382 19.92 8.85 -2.37
N VAL A 383 18.98 8.66 -1.44
CA VAL A 383 17.87 7.71 -1.58
C VAL A 383 16.52 8.40 -1.40
N TYR A 384 16.43 9.31 -0.43
CA TYR A 384 15.17 9.91 0.01
C TYR A 384 15.02 11.36 -0.43
N GLN A 385 13.77 11.74 -0.67
CA GLN A 385 13.37 13.13 -0.95
C GLN A 385 13.74 14.05 0.22
N GLU A 386 13.61 13.56 1.43
CA GLU A 386 13.98 14.25 2.67
C GLU A 386 15.46 14.59 2.71
N GLN A 387 16.33 13.74 2.17
CA GLN A 387 17.76 14.03 2.06
C GLN A 387 18.04 15.16 1.05
N VAL A 388 17.34 15.18 -0.07
CA VAL A 388 17.43 16.29 -1.04
C VAL A 388 17.02 17.61 -0.38
N ILE A 389 15.91 17.64 0.33
CA ILE A 389 15.42 18.81 1.08
C ILE A 389 16.49 19.28 2.07
N GLU A 390 17.07 18.36 2.82
CA GLU A 390 18.08 18.67 3.85
C GLU A 390 19.40 19.18 3.25
N ILE A 391 19.79 18.69 2.08
CA ILE A 391 20.96 19.22 1.37
C ILE A 391 20.74 20.68 0.99
N PHE A 392 19.60 21.03 0.40
CA PHE A 392 19.26 22.43 0.07
C PHE A 392 19.25 23.31 1.33
N ARG A 393 18.65 22.82 2.42
CA ARG A 393 18.57 23.55 3.68
C ARG A 393 19.95 23.82 4.29
N ARG A 394 20.75 22.77 4.51
CA ARG A 394 22.02 22.88 5.23
C ARG A 394 23.14 23.52 4.42
N LEU A 395 23.21 23.21 3.13
CA LEU A 395 24.33 23.70 2.31
C LEU A 395 24.07 25.09 1.74
N ALA A 396 22.85 25.39 1.34
CA ALA A 396 22.54 26.64 0.66
C ALA A 396 21.62 27.60 1.46
N GLY A 397 21.06 27.18 2.61
CA GLY A 397 20.28 28.04 3.49
C GLY A 397 18.81 28.20 3.06
N TYR A 398 18.25 27.25 2.32
CA TYR A 398 16.82 27.22 2.01
C TYR A 398 15.98 26.94 3.26
N SER A 399 14.76 27.45 3.32
CA SER A 399 13.76 26.90 4.24
C SER A 399 13.35 25.48 3.81
N LEU A 400 12.75 24.69 4.71
CA LEU A 400 12.25 23.35 4.36
C LEU A 400 11.18 23.43 3.27
N GLY A 401 10.29 24.43 3.34
CA GLY A 401 9.26 24.66 2.33
C GLY A 401 9.85 25.02 0.96
N GLN A 402 10.80 25.94 0.90
CA GLN A 402 11.51 26.29 -0.34
C GLN A 402 12.23 25.09 -0.95
N ALA A 403 12.91 24.29 -0.11
CA ALA A 403 13.62 23.11 -0.56
C ALA A 403 12.67 22.04 -1.14
N ASP A 404 11.49 21.82 -0.55
CA ASP A 404 10.48 20.92 -1.12
C ASP A 404 9.96 21.42 -2.48
N MET A 405 9.78 22.71 -2.64
CA MET A 405 9.36 23.30 -3.92
C MET A 405 10.38 23.04 -5.03
N VAL A 406 11.68 23.18 -4.74
CA VAL A 406 12.77 22.88 -5.70
C VAL A 406 12.79 21.40 -6.04
N ARG A 407 12.77 20.54 -5.02
CA ARG A 407 12.72 19.08 -5.23
C ARG A 407 11.55 18.66 -6.14
N ARG A 408 10.37 19.26 -5.97
CA ARG A 408 9.20 18.99 -6.83
C ARG A 408 9.40 19.49 -8.26
N ALA A 409 10.03 20.65 -8.44
CA ALA A 409 10.35 21.17 -9.76
C ALA A 409 11.29 20.21 -10.51
N MET A 410 12.30 19.67 -9.82
CA MET A 410 13.21 18.64 -10.36
C MET A 410 12.44 17.37 -10.74
N SER A 411 11.62 16.82 -9.86
CA SER A 411 10.83 15.61 -10.12
C SER A 411 9.86 15.80 -11.32
N LYS A 412 9.39 17.02 -11.56
CA LYS A 412 8.51 17.36 -12.71
C LYS A 412 9.27 17.81 -13.96
N LYS A 413 10.61 17.75 -13.95
CA LYS A 413 11.50 18.13 -15.07
C LYS A 413 11.26 19.54 -15.63
N LYS A 414 10.97 20.50 -14.78
CA LYS A 414 10.77 21.90 -15.15
C LYS A 414 12.12 22.59 -15.40
N ARG A 415 12.73 22.35 -16.57
CA ARG A 415 14.12 22.72 -16.88
C ARG A 415 14.44 24.19 -16.63
N SER A 416 13.58 25.13 -17.00
CA SER A 416 13.82 26.58 -16.77
C SER A 416 13.87 26.94 -15.28
N GLN A 417 13.05 26.27 -14.46
CA GLN A 417 13.06 26.45 -13.01
C GLN A 417 14.30 25.79 -12.39
N ILE A 418 14.69 24.58 -12.85
CA ILE A 418 15.86 23.85 -12.35
C ILE A 418 17.14 24.66 -12.60
N GLU A 419 17.30 25.25 -13.78
CA GLU A 419 18.51 26.06 -14.09
C GLU A 419 18.57 27.35 -13.26
N ARG A 420 17.41 28.01 -13.01
CA ARG A 420 17.35 29.16 -12.12
C ARG A 420 17.69 28.78 -10.68
N GLU A 421 17.15 27.69 -10.17
CA GLU A 421 17.42 27.19 -8.82
C GLU A 421 18.88 26.75 -8.66
N ARG A 422 19.56 26.28 -9.72
CA ARG A 422 21.00 26.03 -9.73
C ARG A 422 21.78 27.27 -9.34
N GLN A 423 21.46 28.42 -9.92
CA GLN A 423 22.12 29.69 -9.58
C GLN A 423 21.87 30.09 -8.12
N PHE A 424 20.65 29.93 -7.63
CA PHE A 424 20.32 30.22 -6.23
C PHE A 424 20.98 29.27 -5.25
N PHE A 425 21.07 27.99 -5.58
CA PHE A 425 21.79 27.01 -4.78
C PHE A 425 23.29 27.35 -4.65
N LEU A 426 23.90 27.82 -5.74
CA LEU A 426 25.31 28.19 -5.76
C LEU A 426 25.57 29.53 -5.06
N TYR A 427 24.87 30.58 -5.48
CA TYR A 427 25.20 31.97 -5.16
C TYR A 427 24.19 32.68 -4.27
N GLY A 428 23.06 32.04 -3.98
CA GLY A 428 22.02 32.59 -3.13
C GLY A 428 20.96 33.39 -3.87
N ASP A 429 19.93 33.78 -3.11
CA ASP A 429 18.83 34.65 -3.52
C ASP A 429 18.46 35.56 -2.33
N PRO A 430 18.86 36.83 -2.32
CA PRO A 430 18.57 37.75 -1.23
C PRO A 430 17.07 37.99 -1.00
N GLU A 431 16.24 37.97 -2.04
CA GLU A 431 14.79 38.17 -1.92
C GLU A 431 14.12 37.02 -1.16
N ARG A 432 14.61 35.81 -1.35
CA ARG A 432 14.14 34.60 -0.67
C ARG A 432 14.96 34.26 0.59
N GLN A 433 15.92 35.11 0.97
CA GLN A 433 16.83 34.90 2.10
C GLN A 433 17.66 33.61 2.01
N ILE A 434 18.05 33.22 0.80
CA ILE A 434 18.88 32.06 0.52
C ILE A 434 20.32 32.53 0.43
N ALA A 435 21.20 31.98 1.28
CA ALA A 435 22.62 32.37 1.32
C ALA A 435 23.41 31.83 0.12
N GLY A 436 23.12 30.63 -0.32
CA GLY A 436 23.88 29.90 -1.33
C GLY A 436 25.10 29.16 -0.77
N CYS A 437 25.50 28.09 -1.44
CA CYS A 437 26.61 27.23 -0.99
C CYS A 437 27.95 27.97 -0.89
N VAL A 438 28.26 28.83 -1.85
CA VAL A 438 29.55 29.57 -1.88
C VAL A 438 29.65 30.50 -0.71
N ALA A 439 28.59 31.22 -0.34
CA ALA A 439 28.57 32.09 0.84
C ALA A 439 28.69 31.29 2.14
N ASN A 440 28.25 30.05 2.16
CA ASN A 440 28.37 29.12 3.29
C ASN A 440 29.75 28.38 3.33
N GLY A 441 30.72 28.80 2.49
CA GLY A 441 32.07 28.26 2.48
C GLY A 441 32.29 26.97 1.73
N ILE A 442 31.34 26.55 0.88
CA ILE A 442 31.46 25.36 0.03
C ILE A 442 32.13 25.80 -1.30
N PRO A 443 33.21 25.15 -1.75
CA PRO A 443 33.85 25.48 -3.02
C PRO A 443 32.84 25.36 -4.18
N GLU A 444 32.89 26.31 -5.11
CA GLU A 444 31.95 26.42 -6.22
C GLU A 444 31.86 25.12 -7.05
N GLU A 445 33.01 24.53 -7.39
CA GLU A 445 33.04 23.28 -8.17
C GLU A 445 32.45 22.09 -7.40
N THR A 446 32.64 22.06 -6.07
CA THR A 446 32.01 21.06 -5.20
C THR A 446 30.50 21.25 -5.16
N ALA A 447 30.02 22.49 -5.01
CA ALA A 447 28.60 22.81 -5.00
C ALA A 447 27.93 22.47 -6.35
N LYS A 448 28.60 22.74 -7.48
CA LYS A 448 28.13 22.32 -8.82
C LYS A 448 27.99 20.81 -8.93
N ALA A 449 29.00 20.06 -8.49
CA ALA A 449 29.00 18.60 -8.53
C ALA A 449 27.92 17.99 -7.63
N ILE A 450 27.62 18.62 -6.47
CA ILE A 450 26.51 18.23 -5.58
C ILE A 450 25.17 18.49 -6.27
N TYR A 451 24.98 19.67 -6.88
CA TYR A 451 23.74 19.99 -7.58
C TYR A 451 23.46 19.03 -8.75
N GLU A 452 24.47 18.69 -9.54
CA GLU A 452 24.37 17.73 -10.64
C GLU A 452 23.99 16.33 -10.15
N GLU A 453 24.53 15.89 -9.02
CA GLU A 453 24.13 14.63 -8.39
C GLU A 453 22.66 14.66 -7.93
N ILE A 454 22.23 15.76 -7.32
CA ILE A 454 20.83 15.93 -6.90
C ILE A 454 19.90 15.92 -8.12
N ASP A 455 20.23 16.66 -9.18
CA ASP A 455 19.40 16.73 -10.40
C ASP A 455 19.25 15.35 -11.07
N ALA A 456 20.33 14.56 -11.09
CA ALA A 456 20.30 13.20 -11.61
C ALA A 456 19.43 12.25 -10.75
N PHE A 457 19.36 12.45 -9.44
CA PHE A 457 18.64 11.58 -8.51
C PHE A 457 17.26 12.08 -8.07
N ALA A 458 16.96 13.36 -8.21
CA ALA A 458 15.72 13.96 -7.69
C ALA A 458 14.43 13.36 -8.29
N GLU A 459 14.50 12.86 -9.52
CA GLU A 459 13.40 12.11 -10.16
C GLU A 459 13.15 10.76 -9.47
N TYR A 460 14.22 10.14 -8.97
CA TYR A 460 14.22 8.79 -8.42
C TYR A 460 14.17 8.75 -6.90
N ALA A 461 14.40 9.88 -6.23
CA ALA A 461 14.33 9.98 -4.78
C ALA A 461 12.94 9.59 -4.25
N PHE A 462 12.89 8.77 -3.19
CA PHE A 462 11.65 8.23 -2.65
C PHE A 462 11.19 9.01 -1.42
N ASN A 463 9.88 9.02 -1.17
CA ASN A 463 9.30 9.54 0.05
C ASN A 463 9.69 8.64 1.23
N LYS A 464 10.56 9.10 2.13
CA LYS A 464 11.02 8.33 3.29
C LYS A 464 9.87 7.97 4.21
N ALA A 465 8.94 8.91 4.45
CA ALA A 465 7.80 8.67 5.31
C ALA A 465 6.96 7.46 4.84
N HIS A 466 6.67 7.37 3.53
CA HIS A 466 6.00 6.19 2.96
C HIS A 466 6.83 4.91 3.11
N ALA A 467 8.12 4.99 2.83
CA ALA A 467 9.02 3.84 2.89
C ALA A 467 9.13 3.26 4.31
N VAL A 468 9.20 4.11 5.33
CA VAL A 468 9.24 3.70 6.75
C VAL A 468 7.94 2.98 7.13
N CYS A 469 6.77 3.55 6.79
CA CYS A 469 5.48 2.91 7.08
C CYS A 469 5.43 1.48 6.54
N TYR A 470 5.87 1.28 5.30
CA TYR A 470 5.84 -0.01 4.65
C TYR A 470 6.94 -0.95 5.14
N ALA A 471 8.10 -0.44 5.51
CA ALA A 471 9.17 -1.20 6.15
C ALA A 471 8.74 -1.78 7.51
N VAL A 472 8.00 -0.99 8.31
CA VAL A 472 7.44 -1.46 9.58
C VAL A 472 6.46 -2.61 9.37
N VAL A 473 5.53 -2.48 8.41
CA VAL A 473 4.58 -3.58 8.09
C VAL A 473 5.35 -4.81 7.57
N ALA A 474 6.36 -4.63 6.72
CA ALA A 474 7.20 -5.72 6.23
C ALA A 474 7.90 -6.45 7.39
N TYR A 475 8.48 -5.69 8.31
CA TYR A 475 9.12 -6.23 9.50
C TYR A 475 8.13 -6.98 10.40
N GLN A 476 6.95 -6.42 10.66
CA GLN A 476 5.92 -7.10 11.46
C GLN A 476 5.50 -8.43 10.83
N THR A 477 5.32 -8.49 9.51
CA THR A 477 5.01 -9.74 8.82
C THR A 477 6.16 -10.76 8.92
N ALA A 478 7.41 -10.31 8.81
CA ALA A 478 8.58 -11.15 8.99
C ALA A 478 8.71 -11.68 10.43
N TRP A 479 8.43 -10.80 11.40
CA TRP A 479 8.46 -11.17 12.82
C TRP A 479 7.46 -12.26 13.15
N PHE A 480 6.21 -12.14 12.68
CA PHE A 480 5.21 -13.20 12.84
C PHE A 480 5.63 -14.49 12.14
N LYS A 481 6.17 -14.40 10.93
CA LYS A 481 6.65 -15.58 10.21
C LYS A 481 7.72 -16.32 10.99
N TYR A 482 8.60 -15.62 11.69
CA TYR A 482 9.68 -16.21 12.49
C TYR A 482 9.18 -16.77 13.82
N HIS A 483 8.46 -15.97 14.62
CA HIS A 483 8.06 -16.32 15.99
C HIS A 483 6.78 -17.14 16.11
N TYR A 484 5.83 -16.94 15.17
CA TYR A 484 4.53 -17.61 15.14
C TYR A 484 4.23 -18.15 13.74
N PRO A 485 5.08 -19.03 13.22
CA PRO A 485 5.01 -19.46 11.82
C PRO A 485 3.68 -20.14 11.46
N ARG A 486 3.07 -20.92 12.35
CA ARG A 486 1.78 -21.59 12.09
C ARG A 486 0.63 -20.59 12.01
N GLU A 487 0.56 -19.69 12.98
CA GLU A 487 -0.46 -18.65 13.06
C GLU A 487 -0.37 -17.71 11.85
N TYR A 488 0.86 -17.31 11.50
CA TYR A 488 1.10 -16.43 10.37
C TYR A 488 0.76 -17.10 9.03
N MET A 489 1.23 -18.32 8.80
CA MET A 489 0.95 -19.05 7.56
C MET A 489 -0.53 -19.43 7.42
N ALA A 490 -1.24 -19.71 8.50
CA ALA A 490 -2.68 -19.92 8.47
C ALA A 490 -3.43 -18.66 8.07
N ALA A 491 -3.08 -17.49 8.63
CA ALA A 491 -3.64 -16.20 8.25
C ALA A 491 -3.32 -15.85 6.79
N LEU A 492 -2.09 -16.06 6.36
CA LEU A 492 -1.64 -15.80 5.01
C LEU A 492 -2.37 -16.64 3.97
N LEU A 493 -2.47 -17.96 4.19
CA LEU A 493 -3.23 -18.89 3.34
C LEU A 493 -4.72 -18.49 3.27
N THR A 494 -5.31 -18.08 4.39
CA THR A 494 -6.70 -17.60 4.45
C THR A 494 -6.90 -16.35 3.61
N SER A 495 -5.92 -15.45 3.57
CA SER A 495 -6.00 -14.20 2.81
C SER A 495 -5.96 -14.37 1.29
N VAL A 496 -5.60 -15.54 0.79
CA VAL A 496 -5.44 -15.83 -0.65
C VAL A 496 -6.37 -16.95 -1.14
N LEU A 497 -7.47 -17.23 -0.43
CA LEU A 497 -8.40 -18.33 -0.74
C LEU A 497 -8.92 -18.32 -2.17
N ASP A 498 -9.04 -17.15 -2.79
CA ASP A 498 -9.51 -16.99 -4.16
C ASP A 498 -8.38 -17.12 -5.21
N ASN A 499 -7.12 -17.35 -4.78
CA ASN A 499 -5.95 -17.45 -5.65
C ASN A 499 -5.23 -18.79 -5.49
N SER A 500 -5.56 -19.77 -6.34
CA SER A 500 -5.01 -21.13 -6.29
C SER A 500 -3.50 -21.19 -6.44
N ASP A 501 -2.89 -20.28 -7.20
CA ASP A 501 -1.44 -20.26 -7.44
C ASP A 501 -0.71 -19.83 -6.16
N LYS A 502 -1.22 -18.77 -5.50
CA LYS A 502 -0.68 -18.32 -4.21
C LYS A 502 -0.90 -19.34 -3.09
N ILE A 503 -2.04 -20.01 -3.06
CA ILE A 503 -2.26 -21.13 -2.12
C ILE A 503 -1.19 -22.20 -2.32
N SER A 504 -0.93 -22.60 -3.57
CA SER A 504 0.06 -23.63 -3.88
C SER A 504 1.48 -23.20 -3.47
N GLU A 505 1.84 -21.94 -3.72
CA GLU A 505 3.12 -21.34 -3.32
C GLU A 505 3.30 -21.40 -1.80
N TYR A 506 2.30 -20.92 -1.04
CA TYR A 506 2.38 -20.87 0.43
C TYR A 506 2.27 -22.26 1.09
N ILE A 507 1.60 -23.22 0.44
CA ILE A 507 1.66 -24.63 0.85
C ILE A 507 3.08 -25.17 0.71
N GLY A 508 3.78 -24.84 -0.37
CA GLY A 508 5.19 -25.16 -0.55
C GLY A 508 6.04 -24.57 0.58
N GLU A 509 5.86 -23.29 0.88
CA GLU A 509 6.55 -22.61 1.98
C GLU A 509 6.30 -23.28 3.33
N CYS A 510 5.05 -23.69 3.65
CA CYS A 510 4.74 -24.42 4.86
C CYS A 510 5.55 -25.72 4.96
N ARG A 511 5.70 -26.47 3.86
CA ARG A 511 6.51 -27.71 3.82
C ARG A 511 7.99 -27.42 4.10
N ASP A 512 8.54 -26.38 3.48
CA ASP A 512 9.93 -25.98 3.67
C ASP A 512 10.20 -25.50 5.10
N MET A 513 9.18 -24.95 5.76
CA MET A 513 9.21 -24.59 7.18
C MET A 513 8.93 -25.76 8.13
N GLY A 514 8.67 -26.97 7.62
CA GLY A 514 8.32 -28.15 8.44
C GLY A 514 6.93 -28.08 9.08
N ILE A 515 6.01 -27.26 8.53
CA ILE A 515 4.64 -27.14 9.04
C ILE A 515 3.75 -28.15 8.32
N ALA A 516 3.13 -29.05 9.08
CA ALA A 516 2.18 -30.02 8.56
C ALA A 516 0.87 -29.33 8.14
N LEU A 517 0.37 -29.68 6.95
CA LEU A 517 -0.96 -29.29 6.50
C LEU A 517 -1.92 -30.46 6.67
N LEU A 518 -2.97 -30.25 7.44
CA LEU A 518 -3.98 -31.24 7.74
C LEU A 518 -5.11 -31.14 6.71
N PRO A 519 -5.64 -32.25 6.19
CA PRO A 519 -6.70 -32.23 5.18
C PRO A 519 -7.96 -31.54 5.69
N PRO A 520 -8.86 -31.07 4.79
CA PRO A 520 -10.14 -30.55 5.21
C PRO A 520 -10.95 -31.64 5.96
N ASP A 521 -11.77 -31.22 6.91
CA ASP A 521 -12.57 -32.09 7.75
C ASP A 521 -13.90 -31.40 8.10
N THR A 522 -15.03 -32.04 7.81
CA THR A 522 -16.37 -31.48 8.05
C THR A 522 -16.64 -31.18 9.52
N ASN A 523 -16.00 -31.90 10.44
CA ASN A 523 -16.16 -31.73 11.88
C ASN A 523 -15.13 -30.78 12.52
N ARG A 524 -14.00 -30.52 11.86
CA ARG A 524 -12.89 -29.73 12.43
C ARG A 524 -12.59 -28.45 11.67
N SER A 525 -12.68 -28.47 10.34
CA SER A 525 -12.35 -27.30 9.52
C SER A 525 -13.30 -26.14 9.72
N ARG A 526 -12.78 -24.94 9.63
CA ARG A 526 -13.54 -23.71 9.53
C ARG A 526 -13.58 -23.20 8.08
N ASP A 527 -14.08 -22.02 7.86
CA ASP A 527 -14.07 -21.37 6.55
C ASP A 527 -12.64 -21.16 6.04
N GLY A 528 -11.76 -20.52 6.82
CA GLY A 528 -10.34 -20.34 6.54
C GLY A 528 -9.44 -21.42 7.15
N PHE A 529 -8.14 -21.29 6.92
CA PHE A 529 -7.12 -22.14 7.53
C PHE A 529 -7.01 -21.85 9.02
N THR A 530 -6.86 -22.90 9.83
CA THR A 530 -6.79 -22.78 11.30
C THR A 530 -5.63 -23.57 11.88
N VAL A 531 -5.07 -23.09 12.99
CA VAL A 531 -3.98 -23.74 13.69
C VAL A 531 -4.52 -24.81 14.65
N GLU A 532 -3.99 -26.02 14.53
CA GLU A 532 -4.20 -27.14 15.45
C GLU A 532 -2.85 -27.58 16.06
N SER A 533 -2.87 -28.44 17.08
CA SER A 533 -1.65 -28.94 17.74
C SER A 533 -0.69 -29.62 16.74
N GLU A 534 -1.23 -30.31 15.76
CA GLU A 534 -0.50 -31.13 14.79
C GLU A 534 -0.07 -30.35 13.54
N GLY A 535 -0.65 -29.16 13.29
CA GLY A 535 -0.36 -28.38 12.08
C GLY A 535 -1.43 -27.35 11.74
N ILE A 536 -1.52 -27.00 10.46
CA ILE A 536 -2.54 -26.09 9.94
C ILE A 536 -3.65 -26.91 9.26
N ARG A 537 -4.89 -26.78 9.72
CA ARG A 537 -6.06 -27.41 9.13
C ARG A 537 -6.51 -26.64 7.90
N PHE A 538 -6.77 -27.36 6.81
CA PHE A 538 -7.27 -26.81 5.56
C PHE A 538 -8.65 -26.19 5.72
N GLY A 539 -8.83 -24.96 5.23
CA GLY A 539 -10.12 -24.24 5.25
C GLY A 539 -11.09 -24.79 4.21
N LEU A 540 -12.37 -24.85 4.55
CA LEU A 540 -13.41 -25.38 3.62
C LEU A 540 -13.61 -24.50 2.40
N VAL A 541 -13.43 -23.16 2.51
CA VAL A 541 -13.54 -22.24 1.38
C VAL A 541 -12.48 -22.50 0.29
N ALA A 542 -11.33 -23.06 0.66
CA ALA A 542 -10.29 -23.44 -0.29
C ALA A 542 -10.67 -24.67 -1.16
N VAL A 543 -11.71 -25.40 -0.78
CA VAL A 543 -12.25 -26.49 -1.60
C VAL A 543 -13.10 -25.90 -2.74
N LYS A 544 -12.72 -26.20 -3.99
CA LYS A 544 -13.34 -25.60 -5.19
C LYS A 544 -14.85 -25.86 -5.27
N ASN A 545 -15.58 -24.89 -5.79
CA ASN A 545 -17.02 -24.97 -6.07
C ASN A 545 -17.93 -25.16 -4.84
N ILE A 546 -17.52 -24.66 -3.70
CA ILE A 546 -18.33 -24.62 -2.49
C ILE A 546 -18.57 -23.15 -2.11
N GLY A 547 -19.85 -22.78 -1.99
CA GLY A 547 -20.21 -21.42 -1.62
C GLY A 547 -19.93 -21.11 -0.15
N ARG A 548 -19.50 -19.88 0.15
CA ARG A 548 -19.24 -19.43 1.54
C ARG A 548 -20.46 -19.56 2.44
N GLY A 549 -21.66 -19.25 1.92
CA GLY A 549 -22.92 -19.39 2.67
C GLY A 549 -23.20 -20.84 3.10
N PHE A 550 -22.97 -21.80 2.22
CA PHE A 550 -23.10 -23.22 2.55
C PHE A 550 -22.11 -23.62 3.66
N ILE A 551 -20.86 -23.19 3.57
CA ILE A 551 -19.82 -23.48 4.59
C ILE A 551 -20.19 -22.88 5.95
N GLN A 552 -20.69 -21.65 5.96
CA GLN A 552 -21.15 -21.01 7.21
C GLN A 552 -22.32 -21.77 7.84
N ASN A 553 -23.25 -22.24 7.03
CA ASN A 553 -24.36 -23.08 7.49
C ASN A 553 -23.87 -24.43 8.03
N LEU A 554 -22.89 -25.06 7.36
CA LEU A 554 -22.26 -26.29 7.81
C LEU A 554 -21.61 -26.10 9.20
N ILE A 555 -20.85 -25.04 9.38
CA ILE A 555 -20.18 -24.74 10.64
C ILE A 555 -21.23 -24.47 11.74
N ARG A 556 -22.27 -23.68 11.46
CA ARG A 556 -23.35 -23.37 12.38
C ARG A 556 -24.12 -24.62 12.79
N GLU A 557 -24.47 -25.47 11.84
CA GLU A 557 -25.18 -26.73 12.08
C GLU A 557 -24.38 -27.67 12.98
N ARG A 558 -23.10 -27.82 12.73
CA ARG A 558 -22.18 -28.61 13.55
C ARG A 558 -22.01 -28.05 14.97
N GLU A 559 -21.98 -26.72 15.12
CA GLU A 559 -21.82 -26.05 16.42
C GLU A 559 -23.10 -26.16 17.28
N SER A 560 -24.27 -26.15 16.66
CA SER A 560 -25.57 -26.27 17.35
C SER A 560 -26.01 -27.70 17.57
N GLY A 561 -25.82 -28.57 16.60
CA GLY A 561 -26.29 -29.96 16.60
C GLY A 561 -25.23 -31.01 16.94
N GLY A 562 -24.00 -30.57 17.25
CA GLY A 562 -22.86 -31.47 17.51
C GLY A 562 -22.19 -31.99 16.23
N PRO A 563 -21.06 -32.71 16.36
CA PRO A 563 -20.33 -33.27 15.23
C PRO A 563 -21.19 -34.19 14.38
N PHE A 564 -20.96 -34.18 13.07
CA PHE A 564 -21.58 -35.14 12.16
C PHE A 564 -21.06 -36.55 12.46
N THR A 565 -21.99 -37.51 12.58
CA THR A 565 -21.67 -38.88 12.93
C THR A 565 -21.37 -39.76 11.72
N GLY A 566 -21.73 -39.32 10.52
CA GLY A 566 -21.52 -40.01 9.26
C GLY A 566 -22.00 -39.18 8.07
N PHE A 567 -21.75 -39.67 6.85
CA PHE A 567 -22.14 -38.98 5.63
C PHE A 567 -23.68 -38.84 5.52
N GLN A 568 -24.45 -39.86 5.95
CA GLN A 568 -25.90 -39.80 5.92
C GLN A 568 -26.43 -38.74 6.89
N ASP A 569 -25.91 -38.67 8.12
CA ASP A 569 -26.26 -37.64 9.09
C ASP A 569 -25.94 -36.24 8.55
N PHE A 570 -24.77 -36.08 7.91
CA PHE A 570 -24.42 -34.85 7.23
C PHE A 570 -25.45 -34.45 6.16
N CYS A 571 -25.80 -35.37 5.26
CA CYS A 571 -26.76 -35.11 4.20
C CYS A 571 -28.14 -34.74 4.76
N GLN A 572 -28.60 -35.42 5.80
CA GLN A 572 -29.90 -35.14 6.43
C GLN A 572 -29.94 -33.76 7.07
N ARG A 573 -28.89 -33.38 7.81
CA ARG A 573 -28.81 -32.12 8.52
C ARG A 573 -28.55 -30.92 7.61
N MET A 574 -27.83 -31.16 6.48
CA MET A 574 -27.51 -30.11 5.51
C MET A 574 -28.50 -29.98 4.36
N TYR A 575 -29.55 -30.83 4.32
CA TYR A 575 -30.50 -30.87 3.21
C TYR A 575 -31.19 -29.52 2.93
N ASP A 576 -31.59 -28.81 3.96
CA ASP A 576 -32.31 -27.53 3.85
C ASP A 576 -31.39 -26.31 3.62
N TYR A 577 -30.07 -26.50 3.52
CA TYR A 577 -29.07 -25.44 3.38
C TYR A 577 -28.44 -25.37 1.98
N ASP A 578 -29.24 -25.53 0.93
CA ASP A 578 -28.78 -25.45 -0.47
C ASP A 578 -27.64 -26.43 -0.83
N MET A 579 -27.60 -27.59 -0.17
CA MET A 579 -26.64 -28.63 -0.50
C MET A 579 -26.87 -29.13 -1.93
N ASN A 580 -25.87 -28.96 -2.78
CA ASN A 580 -25.91 -29.50 -4.13
C ASN A 580 -24.90 -30.63 -4.32
N LYS A 581 -25.20 -31.55 -5.26
CA LYS A 581 -24.36 -32.69 -5.58
C LYS A 581 -22.90 -32.35 -5.84
N ARG A 582 -22.65 -31.20 -6.48
CA ARG A 582 -21.29 -30.76 -6.82
C ARG A 582 -20.50 -30.36 -5.58
N ALA A 583 -21.13 -29.69 -4.62
CA ALA A 583 -20.48 -29.32 -3.36
C ALA A 583 -20.15 -30.54 -2.51
N SER A 584 -21.09 -31.47 -2.33
CA SER A 584 -20.85 -32.72 -1.58
C SER A 584 -19.79 -33.59 -2.25
N GLU A 585 -19.80 -33.73 -3.58
CA GLU A 585 -18.77 -34.47 -4.32
C GLU A 585 -17.37 -33.84 -4.12
N ASN A 586 -17.25 -32.51 -4.19
CA ASN A 586 -15.96 -31.84 -3.97
C ASN A 586 -15.45 -31.99 -2.54
N LEU A 587 -16.33 -31.95 -1.53
CA LEU A 587 -15.96 -32.26 -0.14
C LEU A 587 -15.46 -33.70 0.01
N ILE A 588 -16.16 -34.66 -0.61
CA ILE A 588 -15.73 -36.08 -0.59
C ILE A 588 -14.35 -36.23 -1.24
N ARG A 589 -14.18 -35.67 -2.44
CA ARG A 589 -12.91 -35.77 -3.19
C ARG A 589 -11.75 -35.09 -2.45
N ALA A 590 -12.02 -33.99 -1.75
CA ALA A 590 -11.05 -33.29 -0.91
C ALA A 590 -10.70 -34.07 0.38
N GLY A 591 -11.46 -35.08 0.74
CA GLY A 591 -11.25 -35.88 1.94
C GLY A 591 -11.91 -35.34 3.20
N ALA A 592 -12.85 -34.41 3.07
CA ALA A 592 -13.49 -33.77 4.22
C ALA A 592 -14.34 -34.72 5.09
N PHE A 593 -14.59 -35.93 4.64
CA PHE A 593 -15.32 -36.98 5.36
C PHE A 593 -14.43 -38.15 5.79
N ASP A 594 -13.11 -38.09 5.56
CA ASP A 594 -12.22 -39.24 5.87
C ASP A 594 -12.23 -39.62 7.36
N SER A 595 -12.42 -38.63 8.25
CA SER A 595 -12.55 -38.88 9.70
C SER A 595 -13.82 -39.66 10.11
N LEU A 596 -14.82 -39.73 9.22
CA LEU A 596 -16.07 -40.44 9.46
C LEU A 596 -16.02 -41.95 9.08
N GLY A 597 -14.85 -42.44 8.66
CA GLY A 597 -14.59 -43.86 8.47
C GLY A 597 -15.04 -44.48 7.15
N ALA A 598 -15.75 -43.72 6.29
CA ALA A 598 -16.19 -44.20 4.97
C ALA A 598 -15.11 -43.89 3.90
N LYS A 599 -14.94 -44.81 2.93
CA LYS A 599 -14.00 -44.60 1.82
C LYS A 599 -14.57 -43.60 0.84
N ARG A 600 -13.75 -42.68 0.32
CA ARG A 600 -14.15 -41.66 -0.68
C ARG A 600 -14.86 -42.27 -1.89
N SER A 601 -14.38 -43.40 -2.41
CA SER A 601 -15.03 -44.11 -3.53
C SER A 601 -16.45 -44.58 -3.23
N GLN A 602 -16.68 -45.04 -1.97
CA GLN A 602 -18.04 -45.44 -1.53
C GLN A 602 -18.95 -44.18 -1.43
N LEU A 603 -18.44 -43.09 -0.87
CA LEU A 603 -19.20 -41.84 -0.74
C LEU A 603 -19.56 -41.24 -2.11
N VAL A 604 -18.62 -41.26 -3.06
CA VAL A 604 -18.91 -40.80 -4.44
C VAL A 604 -20.01 -41.67 -5.07
N ALA A 605 -19.98 -42.99 -4.88
CA ALA A 605 -21.00 -43.89 -5.46
C ALA A 605 -22.39 -43.71 -4.86
N VAL A 606 -22.50 -43.23 -3.62
CA VAL A 606 -23.84 -42.97 -2.98
C VAL A 606 -24.28 -41.51 -3.10
N ASN A 607 -23.40 -40.60 -3.48
CA ASN A 607 -23.74 -39.17 -3.62
C ASN A 607 -24.74 -38.89 -4.76
N ASP A 608 -24.97 -39.85 -5.63
CA ASP A 608 -25.96 -39.78 -6.70
C ASP A 608 -27.39 -40.19 -6.28
N LYS A 609 -27.52 -40.81 -5.13
CA LYS A 609 -28.80 -41.31 -4.55
C LYS A 609 -29.33 -40.36 -3.48
#